data_752ded08b1b0fa5b9accc92bf5cb40c6
#
_entry.id   752ded08b1b0fa5b9accc92bf5cb40c6
#
_cell.length_a   1.000
_cell.length_b   1.000
_cell.length_c   1.000
_cell.angle_alpha   90.00
_cell.angle_beta   90.00
_cell.angle_gamma   90.00
#
_symmetry.space_group_name_H-M   'P 1'
#
loop_
_entity.id
_entity.type
_entity.pdbx_description
1 polymer ?
#
loop_
_entity_poly.entity_id
_entity_poly.type
_entity_poly.pdbx_seq_one_letter_code
_entity_poly.pdbx_strand_id
1 'polypeptide(L)'
;MRIYGNRQLKTLRGLETRPTLARVREAVFNIWQGSITDCRWLDLCAGTGSIGAEALCRGASLVVGIEKWAKACAIIQQNWEQVATPEQEFQVVQGNVVGQLKTLAGQQFDHIYFDPPYASDLYKPVIEAIAQYQLLDRGGELAVEHSPNNLTPSSIPTLEICRQKVYGNTALTFYRPL
;
A
#
# COMPACT_ATOMS: atom_id res chain seq x y z
N MET A 1 -9.32 5.22 14.18
CA MET A 1 -8.76 6.09 13.13
C MET A 1 -9.86 6.46 12.15
N ARG A 2 -9.87 7.70 11.64
CA ARG A 2 -10.85 8.13 10.62
C ARG A 2 -10.23 8.14 9.23
N ILE A 3 -10.99 7.69 8.22
CA ILE A 3 -10.62 7.66 6.80
C ILE A 3 -11.69 8.36 5.95
N TYR A 4 -11.56 8.28 4.64
CA TYR A 4 -12.49 8.84 3.64
C TYR A 4 -13.96 8.57 3.98
N GLY A 5 -14.82 9.58 3.78
CA GLY A 5 -16.24 9.49 4.15
C GLY A 5 -16.50 9.48 5.66
N ASN A 6 -15.55 9.97 6.46
CA ASN A 6 -15.65 10.04 7.93
C ASN A 6 -15.84 8.66 8.62
N ARG A 7 -15.45 7.59 7.96
CA ARG A 7 -15.56 6.22 8.48
C ARG A 7 -14.52 5.96 9.56
N GLN A 8 -14.91 5.29 10.64
CA GLN A 8 -14.03 4.99 11.76
C GLN A 8 -13.55 3.54 11.69
N LEU A 9 -12.22 3.35 11.65
CA LEU A 9 -11.57 2.05 11.65
C LEU A 9 -11.05 1.67 13.02
N LYS A 10 -11.00 0.37 13.29
CA LYS A 10 -10.30 -0.20 14.44
C LYS A 10 -8.80 -0.02 14.29
N THR A 11 -8.11 0.17 15.42
CA THR A 11 -6.64 0.30 15.49
C THR A 11 -6.09 -0.62 16.56
N LEU A 12 -4.82 -0.97 16.46
CA LEU A 12 -4.08 -1.62 17.54
C LEU A 12 -3.59 -0.55 18.53
N ARG A 13 -3.62 -0.87 19.83
CA ARG A 13 -3.01 -0.02 20.85
C ARG A 13 -1.53 0.20 20.54
N GLY A 14 -1.09 1.45 20.53
CA GLY A 14 0.30 1.84 20.20
C GLY A 14 0.55 2.12 18.72
N LEU A 15 -0.40 1.83 17.82
CA LEU A 15 -0.40 2.26 16.42
C LEU A 15 -1.36 3.43 16.21
N GLU A 16 -1.40 4.35 17.16
CA GLU A 16 -2.22 5.55 17.02
C GLU A 16 -1.72 6.40 15.85
N THR A 17 -2.66 6.86 15.04
CA THR A 17 -2.37 7.67 13.85
C THR A 17 -1.63 8.94 14.22
N ARG A 18 -0.38 9.04 13.83
CA ARG A 18 0.34 10.31 13.85
C ARG A 18 -0.28 11.23 12.78
N PRO A 19 -0.42 12.55 13.03
CA PRO A 19 -0.93 13.50 12.01
C PRO A 19 -0.20 13.42 10.67
N THR A 20 1.08 13.09 10.68
CA THR A 20 1.91 12.88 9.47
C THR A 20 1.37 11.74 8.62
N LEU A 21 0.97 10.60 9.22
CA LEU A 21 0.40 9.46 8.50
C LEU A 21 -0.91 9.82 7.79
N ALA A 22 -1.76 10.64 8.39
CA ALA A 22 -2.99 11.11 7.76
C ALA A 22 -2.70 11.97 6.51
N ARG A 23 -1.73 12.90 6.61
CA ARG A 23 -1.32 13.77 5.49
C ARG A 23 -0.71 12.98 4.33
N VAL A 24 0.13 11.98 4.65
CA VAL A 24 0.76 11.13 3.63
C VAL A 24 -0.30 10.28 2.93
N ARG A 25 -1.23 9.69 3.68
CA ARG A 25 -2.35 8.95 3.12
C ARG A 25 -3.19 9.83 2.18
N GLU A 26 -3.62 11.01 2.62
CA GLU A 26 -4.35 11.97 1.79
C GLU A 26 -3.56 12.34 0.52
N ALA A 27 -2.25 12.53 0.64
CA ALA A 27 -1.40 12.86 -0.50
C ALA A 27 -1.37 11.74 -1.55
N VAL A 28 -1.24 10.46 -1.15
CA VAL A 28 -1.29 9.31 -2.06
C VAL A 28 -2.62 9.28 -2.80
N PHE A 29 -3.74 9.36 -2.08
CA PHE A 29 -5.06 9.33 -2.68
C PHE A 29 -5.38 10.55 -3.55
N ASN A 30 -4.82 11.72 -3.25
CA ASN A 30 -4.93 12.91 -4.10
C ASN A 30 -4.10 12.77 -5.39
N ILE A 31 -2.90 12.17 -5.31
CA ILE A 31 -2.05 11.91 -6.47
C ILE A 31 -2.73 10.91 -7.43
N TRP A 32 -3.35 9.87 -6.90
CA TRP A 32 -4.02 8.84 -7.66
C TRP A 32 -5.53 9.11 -7.87
N GLN A 33 -6.00 10.31 -7.51
CA GLN A 33 -7.39 10.70 -7.73
C GLN A 33 -7.76 10.54 -9.21
N GLY A 34 -8.84 9.81 -9.49
CA GLY A 34 -9.30 9.52 -10.84
C GLY A 34 -8.83 8.17 -11.41
N SER A 35 -7.91 7.47 -10.74
CA SER A 35 -7.48 6.12 -11.14
C SER A 35 -7.75 5.04 -10.07
N ILE A 36 -8.51 5.37 -9.02
CA ILE A 36 -8.80 4.43 -7.92
C ILE A 36 -10.06 3.63 -8.18
N THR A 37 -11.08 4.23 -8.79
CA THR A 37 -12.33 3.53 -9.14
C THR A 37 -12.01 2.35 -10.06
N ASP A 38 -12.54 1.18 -9.70
CA ASP A 38 -12.37 -0.11 -10.38
C ASP A 38 -10.92 -0.64 -10.41
N CYS A 39 -9.96 0.03 -9.74
CA CYS A 39 -8.58 -0.41 -9.71
C CYS A 39 -8.39 -1.69 -8.87
N ARG A 40 -7.29 -2.37 -9.14
CA ARG A 40 -6.72 -3.45 -8.35
C ARG A 40 -5.59 -2.89 -7.49
N TRP A 41 -5.77 -2.94 -6.19
CA TRP A 41 -4.88 -2.35 -5.20
C TRP A 41 -4.11 -3.41 -4.40
N LEU A 42 -2.80 -3.22 -4.22
CA LEU A 42 -1.97 -4.04 -3.35
C LEU A 42 -1.39 -3.19 -2.22
N ASP A 43 -1.67 -3.57 -0.96
CA ASP A 43 -1.23 -2.89 0.27
C ASP A 43 -0.18 -3.75 0.98
N LEU A 44 1.09 -3.33 0.94
CA LEU A 44 2.23 -4.07 1.47
C LEU A 44 2.65 -3.51 2.83
N CYS A 45 2.81 -4.39 3.82
CA CYS A 45 2.99 -4.04 5.22
C CYS A 45 1.76 -3.27 5.76
N ALA A 46 0.57 -3.81 5.49
CA ALA A 46 -0.71 -3.11 5.59
C ALA A 46 -1.08 -2.62 7.01
N GLY A 47 -0.40 -3.09 8.07
CA GLY A 47 -0.64 -2.67 9.45
C GLY A 47 -2.06 -2.95 9.91
N THR A 48 -2.89 -1.92 10.07
CA THR A 48 -4.33 -2.07 10.38
C THR A 48 -5.23 -1.95 9.15
N GLY A 49 -4.64 -1.91 7.94
CA GLY A 49 -5.34 -1.89 6.67
C GLY A 49 -6.02 -0.57 6.33
N SER A 50 -5.55 0.55 6.88
CA SER A 50 -6.20 1.84 6.66
C SER A 50 -6.11 2.34 5.23
N ILE A 51 -5.01 2.05 4.55
CA ILE A 51 -4.79 2.42 3.16
C ILE A 51 -5.71 1.59 2.26
N GLY A 52 -5.71 0.27 2.39
CA GLY A 52 -6.61 -0.60 1.64
C GLY A 52 -8.10 -0.33 1.91
N ALA A 53 -8.47 -0.03 3.17
CA ALA A 53 -9.84 0.39 3.51
C ALA A 53 -10.26 1.68 2.80
N GLU A 54 -9.35 2.66 2.71
CA GLU A 54 -9.62 3.90 1.98
C GLU A 54 -9.71 3.67 0.47
N ALA A 55 -8.88 2.77 -0.09
CA ALA A 55 -8.99 2.35 -1.49
C ALA A 55 -10.38 1.73 -1.80
N LEU A 56 -10.88 0.83 -0.93
CA LEU A 56 -12.24 0.29 -1.03
C LEU A 56 -13.28 1.40 -0.97
N CYS A 57 -13.19 2.32 0.01
CA CYS A 57 -14.13 3.45 0.12
C CYS A 57 -14.14 4.36 -1.10
N ARG A 58 -13.07 4.39 -1.89
CA ARG A 58 -12.92 5.19 -3.10
C ARG A 58 -13.20 4.41 -4.38
N GLY A 59 -13.66 3.17 -4.27
CA GLY A 59 -14.16 2.37 -5.38
C GLY A 59 -13.17 1.40 -6.00
N ALA A 60 -12.07 1.04 -5.33
CA ALA A 60 -11.21 -0.06 -5.79
C ALA A 60 -12.03 -1.35 -5.91
N SER A 61 -11.88 -2.09 -7.01
CA SER A 61 -12.62 -3.34 -7.24
C SER A 61 -12.03 -4.52 -6.48
N LEU A 62 -10.71 -4.54 -6.32
CA LEU A 62 -9.98 -5.56 -5.57
C LEU A 62 -8.92 -4.90 -4.68
N VAL A 63 -8.85 -5.30 -3.42
CA VAL A 63 -7.77 -4.91 -2.51
C VAL A 63 -7.12 -6.16 -1.92
N VAL A 64 -5.82 -6.33 -2.13
CA VAL A 64 -5.01 -7.38 -1.49
C VAL A 64 -4.07 -6.73 -0.49
N GLY A 65 -4.05 -7.23 0.75
CA GLY A 65 -3.14 -6.75 1.78
C GLY A 65 -2.21 -7.84 2.28
N ILE A 66 -0.94 -7.52 2.42
CA ILE A 66 0.04 -8.42 3.05
C ILE A 66 0.48 -7.83 4.39
N GLU A 67 0.31 -8.61 5.45
CA GLU A 67 0.72 -8.24 6.79
C GLU A 67 1.24 -9.48 7.54
N LYS A 68 2.33 -9.32 8.29
CA LYS A 68 2.95 -10.48 8.96
C LYS A 68 2.30 -10.84 10.29
N TRP A 69 1.70 -9.87 10.98
CA TRP A 69 1.17 -10.07 12.31
C TRP A 69 -0.29 -10.53 12.31
N ALA A 70 -0.56 -11.73 12.80
CA ALA A 70 -1.91 -12.31 12.83
C ALA A 70 -2.96 -11.38 13.48
N LYS A 71 -2.60 -10.68 14.56
CA LYS A 71 -3.50 -9.71 15.21
C LYS A 71 -3.84 -8.52 14.31
N ALA A 72 -2.88 -8.04 13.53
CA ALA A 72 -3.11 -6.98 12.56
C ALA A 72 -3.98 -7.49 11.40
N CYS A 73 -3.70 -8.69 10.87
CA CYS A 73 -4.52 -9.31 9.83
C CYS A 73 -6.00 -9.44 10.25
N ALA A 74 -6.28 -9.84 11.50
CA ALA A 74 -7.65 -9.91 12.01
C ALA A 74 -8.33 -8.52 12.06
N ILE A 75 -7.58 -7.44 12.33
CA ILE A 75 -8.10 -6.07 12.29
C ILE A 75 -8.33 -5.61 10.86
N ILE A 76 -7.39 -5.90 9.94
CA ILE A 76 -7.56 -5.61 8.51
C ILE A 76 -8.87 -6.24 8.02
N GLN A 77 -9.07 -7.54 8.30
CA GLN A 77 -10.27 -8.27 7.90
C GLN A 77 -11.55 -7.54 8.36
N GLN A 78 -11.62 -7.19 9.66
CA GLN A 78 -12.79 -6.49 10.22
C GLN A 78 -12.98 -5.09 9.62
N ASN A 79 -11.91 -4.35 9.39
CA ASN A 79 -11.97 -3.02 8.83
C ASN A 79 -12.45 -3.05 7.37
N TRP A 80 -11.95 -4.00 6.58
CA TRP A 80 -12.30 -4.12 5.17
C TRP A 80 -13.71 -4.68 4.98
N GLU A 81 -14.15 -5.66 5.79
CA GLU A 81 -15.53 -6.13 5.83
C GLU A 81 -16.53 -5.01 6.13
N GLN A 82 -16.14 -4.07 7.02
CA GLN A 82 -17.00 -2.94 7.40
C GLN A 82 -17.19 -1.92 6.27
N VAL A 83 -16.23 -1.80 5.34
CA VAL A 83 -16.23 -0.73 4.34
C VAL A 83 -16.49 -1.21 2.92
N ALA A 84 -16.19 -2.47 2.61
CA ALA A 84 -16.40 -3.03 1.28
C ALA A 84 -17.89 -3.13 0.93
N THR A 85 -18.20 -2.92 -0.34
CA THR A 85 -19.52 -3.20 -0.90
C THR A 85 -19.59 -4.66 -1.40
N PRO A 86 -20.78 -5.22 -1.66
CA PRO A 86 -20.91 -6.60 -2.16
C PRO A 86 -20.21 -6.87 -3.49
N GLU A 87 -19.97 -5.84 -4.29
CA GLU A 87 -19.33 -5.91 -5.61
C GLU A 87 -17.79 -5.85 -5.53
N GLN A 88 -17.25 -5.48 -4.36
CA GLN A 88 -15.81 -5.35 -4.16
C GLN A 88 -15.23 -6.62 -3.55
N GLU A 89 -14.04 -6.97 -4.00
CA GLU A 89 -13.29 -8.12 -3.47
C GLU A 89 -12.12 -7.63 -2.61
N PHE A 90 -11.79 -8.38 -1.57
CA PHE A 90 -10.56 -8.17 -0.84
C PHE A 90 -9.96 -9.48 -0.30
N GLN A 91 -8.66 -9.47 -0.11
CA GLN A 91 -7.91 -10.60 0.44
C GLN A 91 -6.86 -10.11 1.43
N VAL A 92 -6.81 -10.74 2.61
CA VAL A 92 -5.77 -10.51 3.61
C VAL A 92 -4.83 -11.70 3.63
N VAL A 93 -3.56 -11.47 3.27
CA VAL A 93 -2.51 -12.49 3.22
C VAL A 93 -1.59 -12.32 4.42
N GLN A 94 -1.60 -13.30 5.33
CA GLN A 94 -0.70 -13.29 6.47
C GLN A 94 0.68 -13.84 6.08
N GLY A 95 1.74 -13.09 6.33
CA GLY A 95 3.11 -13.57 6.14
C GLY A 95 4.14 -12.48 5.92
N ASN A 96 5.39 -12.90 5.76
CA ASN A 96 6.48 -12.01 5.37
C ASN A 96 6.25 -11.49 3.95
N VAL A 97 6.35 -10.17 3.76
CA VAL A 97 6.00 -9.52 2.48
C VAL A 97 6.80 -10.09 1.31
N VAL A 98 8.10 -10.26 1.42
CA VAL A 98 8.96 -10.79 0.34
C VAL A 98 8.53 -12.20 -0.08
N GLY A 99 8.26 -13.07 0.90
CA GLY A 99 7.82 -14.45 0.63
C GLY A 99 6.43 -14.52 0.01
N GLN A 100 5.52 -13.63 0.45
CA GLN A 100 4.14 -13.64 -0.04
C GLN A 100 3.97 -13.02 -1.43
N LEU A 101 4.82 -12.10 -1.85
CA LEU A 101 4.78 -11.55 -3.22
C LEU A 101 4.88 -12.63 -4.31
N LYS A 102 5.62 -13.70 -4.04
CA LYS A 102 5.71 -14.86 -4.96
C LYS A 102 4.35 -15.53 -5.20
N THR A 103 3.49 -15.57 -4.19
CA THR A 103 2.17 -16.21 -4.30
C THR A 103 1.18 -15.41 -5.16
N LEU A 104 1.50 -14.14 -5.43
CA LEU A 104 0.73 -13.25 -6.29
C LEU A 104 1.23 -13.24 -7.74
N ALA A 105 2.24 -14.03 -8.08
CA ALA A 105 2.76 -14.12 -9.44
C ALA A 105 1.64 -14.45 -10.43
N GLY A 106 1.57 -13.71 -11.56
CA GLY A 106 0.49 -13.80 -12.54
C GLY A 106 -0.71 -12.88 -12.26
N GLN A 107 -0.74 -12.19 -11.11
CA GLN A 107 -1.66 -11.09 -10.87
C GLN A 107 -0.98 -9.76 -11.21
N GLN A 108 -1.78 -8.76 -11.60
CA GLN A 108 -1.32 -7.40 -11.83
C GLN A 108 -2.19 -6.42 -11.05
N PHE A 109 -1.56 -5.35 -10.56
CA PHE A 109 -2.19 -4.31 -9.77
C PHE A 109 -1.95 -2.94 -10.41
N ASP A 110 -2.98 -2.10 -10.42
CA ASP A 110 -2.90 -0.71 -10.90
C ASP A 110 -2.14 0.15 -9.91
N HIS A 111 -2.37 -0.08 -8.62
CA HIS A 111 -1.70 0.64 -7.54
C HIS A 111 -1.13 -0.32 -6.50
N ILE A 112 0.14 -0.13 -6.18
CA ILE A 112 0.83 -0.82 -5.09
C ILE A 112 1.29 0.23 -4.09
N TYR A 113 0.92 0.07 -2.82
CA TYR A 113 1.40 0.91 -1.73
C TYR A 113 2.29 0.09 -0.80
N PHE A 114 3.47 0.62 -0.48
CA PHE A 114 4.47 -0.06 0.33
C PHE A 114 4.99 0.86 1.43
N ASP A 115 4.62 0.55 2.68
CA ASP A 115 5.00 1.29 3.89
C ASP A 115 5.66 0.35 4.92
N PRO A 116 6.94 -0.03 4.71
CA PRO A 116 7.67 -0.86 5.67
C PRO A 116 8.16 -0.03 6.86
N PRO A 117 8.55 -0.65 7.97
CA PRO A 117 9.30 0.03 9.02
C PRO A 117 10.54 0.72 8.43
N TYR A 118 10.73 2.01 8.69
CA TYR A 118 11.76 2.85 8.03
C TYR A 118 13.20 2.34 8.19
N ALA A 119 13.50 1.65 9.29
CA ALA A 119 14.82 1.06 9.54
C ALA A 119 14.97 -0.37 8.99
N SER A 120 14.01 -0.86 8.19
CA SER A 120 14.06 -2.21 7.64
C SER A 120 14.90 -2.28 6.36
N ASP A 121 15.39 -3.47 6.07
CA ASP A 121 16.09 -3.84 4.83
C ASP A 121 15.13 -4.35 3.73
N LEU A 122 13.83 -4.11 3.90
CA LEU A 122 12.78 -4.62 3.01
C LEU A 122 12.67 -3.88 1.67
N TYR A 123 13.15 -2.63 1.57
CA TYR A 123 12.94 -1.79 0.39
C TYR A 123 13.41 -2.45 -0.90
N LYS A 124 14.69 -2.79 -0.96
CA LYS A 124 15.28 -3.40 -2.16
C LYS A 124 14.63 -4.73 -2.52
N PRO A 125 14.56 -5.74 -1.63
CA PRO A 125 14.01 -7.05 -2.00
C PRO A 125 12.53 -7.00 -2.37
N VAL A 126 11.74 -6.10 -1.80
CA VAL A 126 10.31 -5.96 -2.16
C VAL A 126 10.16 -5.33 -3.54
N ILE A 127 10.88 -4.23 -3.84
CA ILE A 127 10.82 -3.57 -5.16
C ILE A 127 11.31 -4.53 -6.26
N GLU A 128 12.40 -5.27 -6.00
CA GLU A 128 12.91 -6.29 -6.93
C GLU A 128 11.90 -7.43 -7.15
N ALA A 129 11.21 -7.89 -6.09
CA ALA A 129 10.19 -8.92 -6.21
C ALA A 129 8.95 -8.45 -6.99
N ILE A 130 8.50 -7.20 -6.78
CA ILE A 130 7.41 -6.60 -7.57
C ILE A 130 7.76 -6.61 -9.05
N ALA A 131 8.97 -6.24 -9.42
CA ALA A 131 9.47 -6.25 -10.78
C ALA A 131 9.62 -7.67 -11.33
N GLN A 132 10.24 -8.58 -10.56
CA GLN A 132 10.47 -9.97 -10.95
C GLN A 132 9.18 -10.73 -11.24
N TYR A 133 8.15 -10.54 -10.41
CA TYR A 133 6.86 -11.21 -10.57
C TYR A 133 5.87 -10.42 -11.43
N GLN A 134 6.29 -9.26 -11.97
CA GLN A 134 5.48 -8.39 -12.83
C GLN A 134 4.13 -8.03 -12.19
N LEU A 135 4.16 -7.69 -10.90
CA LEU A 135 2.95 -7.41 -10.13
C LEU A 135 2.34 -6.04 -10.43
N LEU A 136 3.09 -5.12 -11.02
CA LEU A 136 2.61 -3.79 -11.40
C LEU A 136 2.13 -3.82 -12.85
N ASP A 137 0.88 -3.39 -13.08
CA ASP A 137 0.33 -3.25 -14.43
C ASP A 137 1.11 -2.20 -15.24
N ARG A 138 1.08 -2.28 -16.58
CA ARG A 138 1.82 -1.37 -17.47
C ARG A 138 1.50 0.10 -17.25
N GLY A 139 0.27 0.40 -16.89
CA GLY A 139 -0.18 1.76 -16.55
C GLY A 139 -0.16 2.07 -15.05
N GLY A 140 0.28 1.12 -14.23
CA GLY A 140 0.22 1.21 -12.77
C GLY A 140 1.38 1.99 -12.15
N GLU A 141 1.20 2.36 -10.88
CA GLU A 141 2.23 3.02 -10.08
C GLU A 141 2.41 2.32 -8.73
N LEU A 142 3.67 2.17 -8.31
CA LEU A 142 4.07 1.76 -6.97
C LEU A 142 4.46 3.00 -6.16
N ALA A 143 3.80 3.26 -5.03
CA ALA A 143 4.22 4.26 -4.06
C ALA A 143 4.97 3.59 -2.90
N VAL A 144 6.17 4.06 -2.62
CA VAL A 144 7.02 3.61 -1.52
C VAL A 144 7.13 4.72 -0.50
N GLU A 145 6.64 4.48 0.72
CA GLU A 145 6.83 5.37 1.85
C GLU A 145 8.17 5.09 2.55
N HIS A 146 8.93 6.13 2.85
CA HIS A 146 10.23 5.99 3.49
C HIS A 146 10.65 7.26 4.22
N SER A 147 11.67 7.15 5.08
CA SER A 147 12.36 8.32 5.60
C SER A 147 13.33 8.87 4.55
N PRO A 148 13.30 10.17 4.24
CA PRO A 148 14.24 10.76 3.29
C PRO A 148 15.71 10.66 3.72
N ASN A 149 15.96 10.43 5.01
CA ASN A 149 17.31 10.29 5.57
C ASN A 149 17.84 8.84 5.53
N ASN A 150 16.97 7.84 5.38
CA ASN A 150 17.33 6.43 5.50
C ASN A 150 17.35 5.70 4.17
N LEU A 151 16.75 6.25 3.14
CA LEU A 151 16.68 5.64 1.82
C LEU A 151 16.98 6.68 0.74
N THR A 152 17.92 6.34 -0.14
CA THR A 152 18.10 7.00 -1.43
C THR A 152 17.45 6.12 -2.50
N PRO A 153 16.24 6.47 -2.97
CA PRO A 153 15.58 5.67 -3.99
C PRO A 153 16.40 5.63 -5.28
N SER A 154 16.43 4.47 -5.91
CA SER A 154 17.06 4.28 -7.22
C SER A 154 16.11 3.52 -8.14
N SER A 155 16.20 3.81 -9.44
CA SER A 155 15.52 3.01 -10.46
C SER A 155 16.14 1.61 -10.53
N ILE A 156 15.34 0.65 -10.94
CA ILE A 156 15.80 -0.70 -11.24
C ILE A 156 15.51 -1.01 -12.71
N PRO A 157 16.08 -2.06 -13.31
CA PRO A 157 16.04 -2.25 -14.77
C PRO A 157 14.66 -2.23 -15.42
N THR A 158 13.59 -2.50 -14.67
CA THR A 158 12.22 -2.57 -15.19
C THR A 158 11.26 -1.55 -14.58
N LEU A 159 11.73 -0.76 -13.59
CA LEU A 159 10.93 0.27 -12.94
C LEU A 159 11.73 1.57 -12.86
N GLU A 160 11.15 2.67 -13.33
CA GLU A 160 11.73 3.99 -13.20
C GLU A 160 11.02 4.81 -12.12
N ILE A 161 11.75 5.75 -11.52
CA ILE A 161 11.16 6.73 -10.60
C ILE A 161 10.46 7.81 -11.45
N CYS A 162 9.13 7.92 -11.30
CA CYS A 162 8.33 8.92 -12.01
C CYS A 162 7.99 10.15 -11.15
N ARG A 163 8.06 10.04 -9.83
CA ARG A 163 7.71 11.15 -8.91
C ARG A 163 8.33 10.94 -7.53
N GLN A 164 8.70 12.06 -6.88
CA GLN A 164 9.07 12.07 -5.46
C GLN A 164 8.40 13.25 -4.75
N LYS A 165 7.93 13.04 -3.52
CA LYS A 165 7.33 14.05 -2.65
C LYS A 165 7.81 13.87 -1.21
N VAL A 166 8.09 14.97 -0.53
CA VAL A 166 8.56 14.97 0.87
C VAL A 166 7.54 15.69 1.75
N TYR A 167 7.20 15.06 2.86
CA TYR A 167 6.23 15.53 3.85
C TYR A 167 6.87 15.46 5.26
N GLY A 168 7.67 16.48 5.60
CA GLY A 168 8.41 16.48 6.85
C GLY A 168 9.46 15.36 6.89
N ASN A 169 9.31 14.41 7.81
CA ASN A 169 10.23 13.27 7.98
C ASN A 169 9.80 12.02 7.17
N THR A 170 8.83 12.17 6.30
CA THR A 170 8.32 11.10 5.42
C THR A 170 8.46 11.52 3.97
N ALA A 171 8.89 10.61 3.12
CA ALA A 171 8.92 10.77 1.67
C ALA A 171 8.11 9.68 0.99
N LEU A 172 7.52 10.02 -0.15
CA LEU A 172 6.89 9.11 -1.10
C LEU A 172 7.70 9.13 -2.38
N THR A 173 8.15 7.94 -2.80
CA THR A 173 8.76 7.74 -4.11
C THR A 173 7.84 6.86 -4.94
N PHE A 174 7.50 7.34 -6.13
CA PHE A 174 6.63 6.63 -7.05
C PHE A 174 7.46 6.01 -8.18
N TYR A 175 7.17 4.75 -8.46
CA TYR A 175 7.76 3.99 -9.55
C TYR A 175 6.68 3.60 -10.54
N ARG A 176 7.06 3.47 -11.82
CA ARG A 176 6.22 2.90 -12.87
C ARG A 176 7.05 1.95 -13.75
N PRO A 177 6.42 1.02 -14.46
CA PRO A 177 7.09 0.20 -15.46
C PRO A 177 7.73 1.07 -16.57
N LEU A 178 8.87 0.60 -17.09
CA LEU A 178 9.55 1.18 -18.25
C LEU A 178 8.83 0.84 -19.55
#